data_9ddd41e02e76d21e2feb7688a2cf9ab4
#
_entry.id   9ddd41e02e76d21e2feb7688a2cf9ab4
#
_cell.length_a   1.000
_cell.length_b   1.000
_cell.length_c   1.000
_cell.angle_alpha   90.00
_cell.angle_beta   90.00
_cell.angle_gamma   90.00
#
_symmetry.space_group_name_H-M   'P 1'
#
loop_
_entity.id
_entity.type
_entity.pdbx_description
1 polymer ?
#
loop_
_entity_poly.entity_id
_entity_poly.type
_entity_poly.pdbx_seq_one_letter_code
_entity_poly.pdbx_strand_id
1 'polypeptide(L)'
;TPPAAAMINGTLAHSLDFDDTHAAGSLHTSAPIIPAAFAAAEMTGASGSDVITAIAAGFEVQIRLSLALNPTDHYKRGYHPSATCGTFGAAAAAGSIFKLDSGNMESAFGIAECQTSGSMRFLADGAWTKRFQVGYAGHNGLIAACLAREGFKGPIGSVEGKDGFLQSYAPNPDLGKAAQNLGKVWETMNIAVKPYPSCR
;
A
#
# COMPACT_ATOMS: atom_id res chain seq x y z
N THR A 1 7.93 -17.50 7.28
CA THR A 1 8.36 -16.18 7.79
C THR A 1 7.21 -15.19 7.70
N PRO A 2 7.13 -14.17 8.58
CA PRO A 2 6.05 -13.18 8.54
C PRO A 2 5.86 -12.48 7.17
N PRO A 3 6.92 -12.05 6.46
CA PRO A 3 6.75 -11.48 5.12
C PRO A 3 6.15 -12.46 4.11
N ALA A 4 6.52 -13.74 4.16
CA ALA A 4 5.91 -14.76 3.30
C ALA A 4 4.43 -14.97 3.65
N ALA A 5 4.06 -14.92 4.93
CA ALA A 5 2.67 -14.99 5.34
C ALA A 5 1.86 -13.80 4.82
N ALA A 6 2.40 -12.58 4.91
CA ALA A 6 1.78 -11.38 4.34
C ALA A 6 1.55 -11.55 2.82
N MET A 7 2.55 -12.05 2.08
CA MET A 7 2.43 -12.29 0.65
C MET A 7 1.35 -13.31 0.30
N ILE A 8 1.37 -14.47 0.97
CA ILE A 8 0.42 -15.56 0.68
C ILE A 8 -1.00 -15.12 1.00
N ASN A 9 -1.23 -14.57 2.18
CA ASN A 9 -2.56 -14.12 2.61
C ASN A 9 -3.08 -12.97 1.75
N GLY A 10 -2.23 -12.01 1.36
CA GLY A 10 -2.60 -10.93 0.44
C GLY A 10 -2.94 -11.43 -0.96
N THR A 11 -2.18 -12.40 -1.48
CA THR A 11 -2.49 -13.06 -2.75
C THR A 11 -3.83 -13.79 -2.71
N LEU A 12 -4.12 -14.50 -1.60
CA LEU A 12 -5.38 -15.21 -1.40
C LEU A 12 -6.55 -14.23 -1.23
N ALA A 13 -6.38 -13.17 -0.46
CA ALA A 13 -7.40 -12.14 -0.24
C ALA A 13 -7.85 -11.49 -1.56
N HIS A 14 -6.92 -11.28 -2.49
CA HIS A 14 -7.21 -10.70 -3.81
C HIS A 14 -7.60 -11.72 -4.88
N SER A 15 -7.66 -13.01 -4.56
CA SER A 15 -7.75 -14.10 -5.55
C SER A 15 -9.07 -14.16 -6.31
N LEU A 16 -10.17 -13.75 -5.68
CA LEU A 16 -11.52 -13.81 -6.23
C LEU A 16 -12.05 -12.44 -6.71
N ASP A 17 -11.24 -11.38 -6.61
CA ASP A 17 -11.70 -9.99 -6.88
C ASP A 17 -12.93 -9.61 -6.06
N PHE A 18 -13.04 -10.13 -4.83
CA PHE A 18 -14.16 -9.91 -3.91
C PHE A 18 -13.77 -9.02 -2.73
N ASP A 19 -12.52 -8.61 -2.67
CA ASP A 19 -12.00 -7.63 -1.73
C ASP A 19 -12.56 -6.22 -1.99
N ASP A 20 -12.50 -5.39 -0.97
CA ASP A 20 -12.98 -4.01 -0.96
C ASP A 20 -12.40 -3.14 -2.08
N THR A 21 -13.04 -2.01 -2.33
CA THR A 21 -12.57 -1.03 -3.32
C THR A 21 -12.70 0.39 -2.77
N HIS A 22 -11.77 1.26 -3.19
CA HIS A 22 -11.93 2.71 -3.08
C HIS A 22 -12.12 3.29 -4.48
N ALA A 23 -13.33 3.78 -4.77
CA ALA A 23 -13.71 4.14 -6.14
C ALA A 23 -12.86 5.27 -6.73
N ALA A 24 -12.70 6.37 -6.00
CA ALA A 24 -11.93 7.53 -6.47
C ALA A 24 -10.43 7.22 -6.60
N GLY A 25 -9.87 6.38 -5.74
CA GLY A 25 -8.48 5.92 -5.82
C GLY A 25 -8.27 4.78 -6.81
N SER A 26 -9.35 4.17 -7.32
CA SER A 26 -9.32 3.03 -8.26
C SER A 26 -8.42 1.89 -7.78
N LEU A 27 -8.54 1.50 -6.52
CA LEU A 27 -7.69 0.48 -5.90
C LEU A 27 -8.43 -0.38 -4.88
N HIS A 28 -7.78 -1.48 -4.47
CA HIS A 28 -8.19 -2.39 -3.41
C HIS A 28 -7.28 -2.16 -2.20
N THR A 29 -7.85 -1.97 -1.02
CA THR A 29 -7.08 -1.55 0.17
C THR A 29 -6.71 -2.72 1.06
N SER A 30 -7.64 -3.62 1.34
CA SER A 30 -7.47 -4.66 2.36
C SER A 30 -6.38 -5.68 2.03
N ALA A 31 -6.33 -6.12 0.78
CA ALA A 31 -5.49 -7.24 0.39
C ALA A 31 -3.98 -7.05 0.61
N PRO A 32 -3.35 -5.89 0.32
CA PRO A 32 -1.94 -5.68 0.64
C PRO A 32 -1.70 -5.32 2.11
N ILE A 33 -2.64 -4.64 2.77
CA ILE A 33 -2.40 -3.96 4.05
C ILE A 33 -2.74 -4.85 5.24
N ILE A 34 -3.92 -5.48 5.26
CA ILE A 34 -4.36 -6.29 6.40
C ILE A 34 -3.40 -7.43 6.70
N PRO A 35 -2.96 -8.25 5.72
CA PRO A 35 -2.00 -9.32 5.99
C PRO A 35 -0.65 -8.82 6.49
N ALA A 36 -0.18 -7.66 6.02
CA ALA A 36 1.07 -7.05 6.49
C ALA A 36 0.93 -6.56 7.95
N ALA A 37 -0.21 -5.92 8.29
CA ALA A 37 -0.50 -5.48 9.65
C ALA A 37 -0.58 -6.66 10.63
N PHE A 38 -1.29 -7.74 10.27
CA PHE A 38 -1.36 -8.95 11.09
C PHE A 38 0.01 -9.60 11.27
N ALA A 39 0.79 -9.74 10.19
CA ALA A 39 2.12 -10.33 10.29
C ALA A 39 3.04 -9.49 11.21
N ALA A 40 3.00 -8.16 11.11
CA ALA A 40 3.74 -7.26 12.00
C ALA A 40 3.26 -7.38 13.45
N ALA A 41 1.94 -7.48 13.67
CA ALA A 41 1.35 -7.62 15.00
C ALA A 41 1.75 -8.94 15.69
N GLU A 42 1.74 -10.03 14.95
CA GLU A 42 2.20 -11.33 15.47
C GLU A 42 3.70 -11.32 15.84
N MET A 43 4.52 -10.55 15.10
CA MET A 43 5.95 -10.38 15.43
C MET A 43 6.17 -9.64 16.75
N THR A 44 5.23 -8.82 17.19
CA THR A 44 5.40 -7.91 18.34
C THR A 44 4.46 -8.21 19.50
N GLY A 45 3.46 -9.05 19.30
CA GLY A 45 2.38 -9.24 20.28
C GLY A 45 1.47 -8.02 20.42
N ALA A 46 1.32 -7.22 19.36
CA ALA A 46 0.50 -6.02 19.39
C ALA A 46 -0.98 -6.31 19.67
N SER A 47 -1.66 -5.36 20.31
CA SER A 47 -3.09 -5.49 20.64
C SER A 47 -3.98 -5.38 19.40
N GLY A 48 -5.23 -5.87 19.49
CA GLY A 48 -6.22 -5.69 18.42
C GLY A 48 -6.51 -4.21 18.09
N SER A 49 -6.44 -3.32 19.07
CA SER A 49 -6.59 -1.87 18.84
C SER A 49 -5.41 -1.28 18.08
N ASP A 50 -4.18 -1.75 18.34
CA ASP A 50 -3.00 -1.34 17.55
C ASP A 50 -3.16 -1.80 16.08
N VAL A 51 -3.66 -3.03 15.86
CA VAL A 51 -3.91 -3.56 14.50
C VAL A 51 -4.93 -2.72 13.74
N ILE A 52 -6.06 -2.38 14.37
CA ILE A 52 -7.09 -1.54 13.73
C ILE A 52 -6.53 -0.16 13.38
N THR A 53 -5.79 0.45 14.29
CA THR A 53 -5.14 1.75 14.06
C THR A 53 -4.13 1.68 12.90
N ALA A 54 -3.33 0.63 12.86
CA ALA A 54 -2.32 0.41 11.83
C ALA A 54 -2.97 0.19 10.45
N ILE A 55 -4.05 -0.59 10.37
CA ILE A 55 -4.80 -0.80 9.13
C ILE A 55 -5.37 0.53 8.62
N ALA A 56 -5.98 1.34 9.48
CA ALA A 56 -6.50 2.65 9.09
C ALA A 56 -5.39 3.57 8.56
N ALA A 57 -4.24 3.62 9.23
CA ALA A 57 -3.08 4.39 8.77
C ALA A 57 -2.58 3.91 7.39
N GLY A 58 -2.50 2.59 7.18
CA GLY A 58 -2.10 1.99 5.91
C GLY A 58 -3.08 2.33 4.78
N PHE A 59 -4.38 2.25 5.04
CA PHE A 59 -5.43 2.62 4.09
C PHE A 59 -5.33 4.09 3.67
N GLU A 60 -5.18 4.99 4.64
CA GLU A 60 -5.01 6.43 4.36
C GLU A 60 -3.80 6.68 3.46
N VAL A 61 -2.65 6.09 3.75
CA VAL A 61 -1.44 6.25 2.94
C VAL A 61 -1.68 5.72 1.53
N GLN A 62 -2.16 4.50 1.37
CA GLN A 62 -2.37 3.90 0.06
C GLN A 62 -3.35 4.71 -0.81
N ILE A 63 -4.52 5.07 -0.25
CA ILE A 63 -5.57 5.79 -0.97
C ILE A 63 -5.07 7.17 -1.39
N ARG A 64 -4.48 7.92 -0.47
CA ARG A 64 -3.98 9.28 -0.72
C ARG A 64 -2.88 9.33 -1.77
N LEU A 65 -1.97 8.37 -1.76
CA LEU A 65 -0.95 8.26 -2.80
C LEU A 65 -1.58 7.99 -4.17
N SER A 66 -2.59 7.12 -4.25
CA SER A 66 -3.29 6.89 -5.52
C SER A 66 -4.03 8.13 -6.00
N LEU A 67 -4.71 8.86 -5.12
CA LEU A 67 -5.36 10.12 -5.47
C LEU A 67 -4.36 11.18 -5.98
N ALA A 68 -3.16 11.21 -5.38
CA ALA A 68 -2.08 12.11 -5.78
C ALA A 68 -1.47 11.74 -7.15
N LEU A 69 -1.39 10.45 -7.48
CA LEU A 69 -0.94 9.96 -8.79
C LEU A 69 -1.89 10.28 -9.94
N ASN A 70 -3.14 10.64 -9.69
CA ASN A 70 -4.22 10.60 -10.65
C ASN A 70 -4.43 9.16 -11.20
N PRO A 71 -5.34 8.35 -10.63
CA PRO A 71 -5.47 6.93 -10.97
C PRO A 71 -5.64 6.65 -12.46
N THR A 72 -6.37 7.51 -13.18
CA THR A 72 -6.59 7.35 -14.62
C THR A 72 -5.28 7.39 -15.41
N ASP A 73 -4.38 8.32 -15.09
CA ASP A 73 -3.11 8.44 -15.79
C ASP A 73 -2.14 7.33 -15.38
N HIS A 74 -2.19 6.90 -14.12
CA HIS A 74 -1.42 5.78 -13.62
C HIS A 74 -1.81 4.47 -14.34
N TYR A 75 -3.11 4.19 -14.49
CA TYR A 75 -3.61 3.05 -15.26
C TYR A 75 -3.23 3.11 -16.74
N LYS A 76 -3.34 4.28 -17.39
CA LYS A 76 -2.93 4.46 -18.79
C LYS A 76 -1.44 4.15 -19.01
N ARG A 77 -0.60 4.37 -18.00
CA ARG A 77 0.82 4.02 -18.03
C ARG A 77 1.08 2.53 -17.78
N GLY A 78 0.04 1.76 -17.51
CA GLY A 78 0.13 0.32 -17.30
C GLY A 78 0.50 -0.10 -15.87
N TYR A 79 0.27 0.75 -14.88
CA TYR A 79 0.51 0.44 -13.48
C TYR A 79 -0.77 0.10 -12.71
N HIS A 80 -0.65 -0.78 -11.72
CA HIS A 80 -1.73 -1.23 -10.86
C HIS A 80 -1.67 -0.54 -9.48
N PRO A 81 -2.55 0.44 -9.19
CA PRO A 81 -2.46 1.23 -7.95
C PRO A 81 -2.53 0.39 -6.67
N SER A 82 -3.31 -0.71 -6.68
CA SER A 82 -3.40 -1.61 -5.52
C SER A 82 -2.05 -2.20 -5.12
N ALA A 83 -1.16 -2.42 -6.08
CA ALA A 83 0.19 -2.92 -5.82
C ALA A 83 1.17 -1.78 -5.58
N THR A 84 1.22 -0.79 -6.48
CA THR A 84 2.22 0.30 -6.39
C THR A 84 2.03 1.14 -5.11
N CYS A 85 0.82 1.63 -4.83
CA CYS A 85 0.52 2.35 -3.59
C CYS A 85 0.41 1.42 -2.39
N GLY A 86 0.04 0.14 -2.61
CA GLY A 86 -0.11 -0.86 -1.56
C GLY A 86 1.19 -1.15 -0.81
N THR A 87 2.34 -1.06 -1.47
CA THR A 87 3.64 -1.22 -0.82
C THR A 87 3.86 -0.17 0.27
N PHE A 88 3.53 1.09 0.00
CA PHE A 88 3.59 2.17 0.99
C PHE A 88 2.55 2.01 2.10
N GLY A 89 1.32 1.63 1.74
CA GLY A 89 0.26 1.38 2.73
C GLY A 89 0.65 0.25 3.68
N ALA A 90 1.22 -0.83 3.18
CA ALA A 90 1.71 -1.94 4.00
C ALA A 90 2.91 -1.52 4.88
N ALA A 91 3.82 -0.68 4.36
CA ALA A 91 4.92 -0.11 5.14
C ALA A 91 4.41 0.78 6.27
N ALA A 92 3.40 1.63 6.00
CA ALA A 92 2.76 2.48 6.99
C ALA A 92 2.08 1.66 8.10
N ALA A 93 1.33 0.62 7.73
CA ALA A 93 0.66 -0.26 8.69
C ALA A 93 1.67 -1.02 9.57
N ALA A 94 2.67 -1.65 8.97
CA ALA A 94 3.71 -2.36 9.71
C ALA A 94 4.54 -1.40 10.58
N GLY A 95 4.91 -0.23 10.05
CA GLY A 95 5.63 0.80 10.81
C GLY A 95 4.84 1.37 11.98
N SER A 96 3.50 1.49 11.85
CA SER A 96 2.61 1.85 12.95
C SER A 96 2.64 0.80 14.06
N ILE A 97 2.56 -0.50 13.73
CA ILE A 97 2.70 -1.61 14.69
C ILE A 97 4.07 -1.57 15.37
N PHE A 98 5.13 -1.33 14.63
CA PHE A 98 6.49 -1.24 15.16
C PHE A 98 6.76 0.07 15.91
N LYS A 99 5.80 1.00 15.90
CA LYS A 99 5.89 2.32 16.54
C LYS A 99 7.12 3.10 16.06
N LEU A 100 7.37 3.04 14.75
CA LEU A 100 8.45 3.79 14.13
C LEU A 100 8.25 5.29 14.35
N ASP A 101 9.30 5.99 14.69
CA ASP A 101 9.31 7.46 14.68
C ASP A 101 9.25 7.99 13.23
N SER A 102 9.11 9.30 13.07
CA SER A 102 8.97 9.92 11.75
C SER A 102 10.17 9.67 10.84
N GLY A 103 11.40 9.69 11.36
CA GLY A 103 12.61 9.48 10.55
C GLY A 103 12.76 8.03 10.10
N ASN A 104 12.40 7.07 10.95
CA ASN A 104 12.39 5.67 10.58
C ASN A 104 11.21 5.33 9.65
N MET A 105 10.05 5.99 9.82
CA MET A 105 8.92 5.85 8.88
C MET A 105 9.28 6.41 7.49
N GLU A 106 9.96 7.56 7.43
CA GLU A 106 10.47 8.11 6.18
C GLU A 106 11.47 7.16 5.50
N SER A 107 12.36 6.56 6.28
CA SER A 107 13.25 5.50 5.78
C SER A 107 12.48 4.28 5.27
N ALA A 108 11.40 3.85 5.96
CA ALA A 108 10.55 2.76 5.51
C ALA A 108 9.89 3.09 4.15
N PHE A 109 9.41 4.32 3.95
CA PHE A 109 8.87 4.74 2.67
C PHE A 109 9.92 4.77 1.57
N GLY A 110 11.14 5.22 1.85
CA GLY A 110 12.23 5.18 0.90
C GLY A 110 12.64 3.77 0.49
N ILE A 111 12.62 2.83 1.43
CA ILE A 111 12.86 1.41 1.14
C ILE A 111 11.66 0.81 0.37
N ALA A 112 10.43 1.18 0.69
CA ALA A 112 9.23 0.73 0.00
C ALA A 112 9.21 1.23 -1.46
N GLU A 113 9.63 2.46 -1.69
CA GLU A 113 9.70 3.07 -3.02
C GLU A 113 10.52 2.22 -3.99
N CYS A 114 11.73 1.82 -3.62
CA CYS A 114 12.60 1.03 -4.49
C CYS A 114 12.10 -0.40 -4.76
N GLN A 115 11.11 -0.89 -4.00
CA GLN A 115 10.48 -2.21 -4.16
C GLN A 115 9.10 -2.13 -4.84
N THR A 116 8.63 -0.91 -5.13
CA THR A 116 7.30 -0.69 -5.70
C THR A 116 7.22 -1.23 -7.12
N SER A 117 6.21 -2.05 -7.37
CA SER A 117 5.95 -2.64 -8.68
C SER A 117 4.47 -2.96 -8.87
N GLY A 118 4.08 -3.25 -10.11
CA GLY A 118 2.71 -3.66 -10.41
C GLY A 118 2.33 -3.34 -11.85
N SER A 119 2.35 -4.36 -12.73
CA SER A 119 2.01 -4.21 -14.14
C SER A 119 0.55 -4.58 -14.40
N MET A 120 -0.12 -3.83 -15.29
CA MET A 120 -1.46 -4.15 -15.80
C MET A 120 -1.45 -5.17 -16.94
N ARG A 121 -0.29 -5.73 -17.31
CA ARG A 121 -0.17 -6.66 -18.43
C ARG A 121 -1.04 -7.92 -18.28
N PHE A 122 -1.37 -8.32 -17.06
CA PHE A 122 -2.26 -9.45 -16.78
C PHE A 122 -3.65 -9.34 -17.44
N LEU A 123 -4.09 -8.12 -17.80
CA LEU A 123 -5.38 -7.94 -18.49
C LEU A 123 -5.40 -8.54 -19.89
N ALA A 124 -4.24 -8.73 -20.51
CA ALA A 124 -4.16 -9.23 -21.88
C ALA A 124 -4.47 -10.74 -22.02
N ASP A 125 -4.25 -11.51 -20.96
CA ASP A 125 -4.34 -12.96 -20.96
C ASP A 125 -4.98 -13.56 -19.70
N GLY A 126 -5.42 -12.72 -18.75
CA GLY A 126 -6.01 -13.16 -17.48
C GLY A 126 -5.01 -13.81 -16.53
N ALA A 127 -3.72 -13.49 -16.66
CA ALA A 127 -2.67 -14.07 -15.84
C ALA A 127 -2.89 -13.80 -14.34
N TRP A 128 -2.45 -14.72 -13.51
CA TRP A 128 -2.64 -14.67 -12.05
C TRP A 128 -1.73 -13.66 -11.34
N THR A 129 -0.88 -12.98 -12.07
CA THR A 129 0.02 -11.96 -11.53
C THR A 129 -0.71 -10.76 -10.92
N LYS A 130 -1.97 -10.50 -11.30
CA LYS A 130 -2.82 -9.50 -10.62
C LYS A 130 -2.85 -9.73 -9.12
N ARG A 131 -3.22 -10.93 -8.68
CA ARG A 131 -3.33 -11.27 -7.26
C ARG A 131 -1.98 -11.38 -6.58
N PHE A 132 -0.99 -11.93 -7.26
CA PHE A 132 0.36 -12.07 -6.74
C PHE A 132 0.99 -10.72 -6.39
N GLN A 133 0.94 -9.73 -7.30
CA GLN A 133 1.59 -8.43 -7.07
C GLN A 133 0.99 -7.65 -5.91
N VAL A 134 -0.29 -7.87 -5.58
CA VAL A 134 -0.92 -7.25 -4.42
C VAL A 134 -0.42 -7.90 -3.11
N GLY A 135 -0.34 -9.22 -3.07
CA GLY A 135 0.29 -9.91 -1.93
C GLY A 135 1.78 -9.55 -1.80
N TYR A 136 2.48 -9.41 -2.93
CA TYR A 136 3.88 -9.01 -2.94
C TYR A 136 4.08 -7.57 -2.44
N ALA A 137 3.14 -6.67 -2.69
CA ALA A 137 3.15 -5.34 -2.09
C ALA A 137 3.10 -5.39 -0.55
N GLY A 138 2.25 -6.25 0.02
CA GLY A 138 2.20 -6.50 1.47
C GLY A 138 3.54 -7.02 2.03
N HIS A 139 4.16 -7.99 1.34
CA HIS A 139 5.49 -8.49 1.67
C HIS A 139 6.53 -7.37 1.68
N ASN A 140 6.61 -6.60 0.60
CA ASN A 140 7.63 -5.57 0.41
C ASN A 140 7.48 -4.42 1.42
N GLY A 141 6.25 -3.99 1.71
CA GLY A 141 5.99 -2.98 2.73
C GLY A 141 6.39 -3.44 4.13
N LEU A 142 6.09 -4.70 4.48
CA LEU A 142 6.53 -5.27 5.77
C LEU A 142 8.06 -5.36 5.85
N ILE A 143 8.74 -5.80 4.79
CA ILE A 143 10.21 -5.82 4.73
C ILE A 143 10.78 -4.41 4.92
N ALA A 144 10.20 -3.41 4.23
CA ALA A 144 10.64 -2.02 4.34
C ALA A 144 10.57 -1.51 5.80
N ALA A 145 9.45 -1.77 6.47
CA ALA A 145 9.28 -1.41 7.89
C ALA A 145 10.23 -2.18 8.82
N CYS A 146 10.47 -3.48 8.56
CA CYS A 146 11.44 -4.26 9.32
C CYS A 146 12.86 -3.70 9.19
N LEU A 147 13.31 -3.40 7.99
CA LEU A 147 14.63 -2.83 7.73
C LEU A 147 14.79 -1.46 8.39
N ALA A 148 13.80 -0.59 8.26
CA ALA A 148 13.81 0.72 8.89
C ALA A 148 13.86 0.63 10.44
N ARG A 149 13.13 -0.33 11.02
CA ARG A 149 13.18 -0.61 12.47
C ARG A 149 14.58 -0.97 12.95
N GLU A 150 15.33 -1.70 12.16
CA GLU A 150 16.73 -2.07 12.46
C GLU A 150 17.74 -0.98 12.07
N GLY A 151 17.28 0.22 11.69
CA GLY A 151 18.11 1.38 11.39
C GLY A 151 18.63 1.48 9.96
N PHE A 152 18.15 0.62 9.04
CA PHE A 152 18.49 0.76 7.62
C PHE A 152 17.88 2.06 7.07
N LYS A 153 18.66 2.85 6.34
CA LYS A 153 18.24 4.15 5.84
C LYS A 153 17.71 4.07 4.40
N GLY A 154 16.50 4.55 4.21
CA GLY A 154 15.93 4.84 2.90
C GLY A 154 16.16 6.32 2.51
N PRO A 155 16.01 6.66 1.23
CA PRO A 155 16.13 8.04 0.78
C PRO A 155 15.01 8.93 1.35
N ILE A 156 15.38 10.16 1.70
CA ILE A 156 14.46 11.20 2.16
C ILE A 156 13.69 11.76 0.96
N GLY A 157 12.41 12.13 1.16
CA GLY A 157 11.57 12.67 0.09
C GLY A 157 11.24 11.66 -1.01
N SER A 158 11.28 10.37 -0.69
CA SER A 158 10.99 9.28 -1.64
C SER A 158 9.59 9.32 -2.23
N VAL A 159 8.65 9.97 -1.59
CA VAL A 159 7.27 10.10 -2.09
C VAL A 159 7.14 11.28 -3.06
N GLU A 160 7.47 12.49 -2.61
CA GLU A 160 7.19 13.74 -3.32
C GLU A 160 8.40 14.35 -4.04
N GLY A 161 9.61 13.90 -3.71
CA GLY A 161 10.85 14.49 -4.21
C GLY A 161 11.08 14.26 -5.70
N LYS A 162 12.08 14.96 -6.23
CA LYS A 162 12.57 14.70 -7.58
C LYS A 162 13.02 13.22 -7.67
N ASP A 163 12.58 12.55 -8.73
CA ASP A 163 12.80 11.12 -8.97
C ASP A 163 12.10 10.19 -7.94
N GLY A 164 11.28 10.74 -7.02
CA GLY A 164 10.48 9.98 -6.08
C GLY A 164 9.22 9.36 -6.71
N PHE A 165 8.47 8.60 -5.91
CA PHE A 165 7.35 7.77 -6.36
C PHE A 165 6.32 8.55 -7.21
N LEU A 166 5.81 9.68 -6.71
CA LEU A 166 4.76 10.42 -7.40
C LEU A 166 5.24 10.94 -8.75
N GLN A 167 6.46 11.45 -8.82
CA GLN A 167 7.04 11.99 -10.06
C GLN A 167 7.40 10.91 -11.07
N SER A 168 7.85 9.75 -10.60
CA SER A 168 8.24 8.64 -11.47
C SER A 168 7.04 7.88 -12.05
N TYR A 169 5.94 7.79 -11.29
CA TYR A 169 4.78 6.96 -11.64
C TYR A 169 3.61 7.72 -12.25
N ALA A 170 3.64 9.05 -12.27
CA ALA A 170 2.60 9.87 -12.91
C ALA A 170 3.21 11.05 -13.67
N PRO A 171 2.65 11.43 -14.85
CA PRO A 171 3.15 12.56 -15.62
C PRO A 171 2.84 13.91 -14.98
N ASN A 172 1.73 14.01 -14.25
CA ASN A 172 1.24 15.22 -13.60
C ASN A 172 0.64 14.88 -12.23
N PRO A 173 1.47 14.52 -11.23
CA PRO A 173 0.95 14.19 -9.91
C PRO A 173 0.48 15.45 -9.18
N ASP A 174 -0.60 15.31 -8.40
CA ASP A 174 -1.06 16.35 -7.48
C ASP A 174 -0.51 16.07 -6.07
N LEU A 175 0.68 16.58 -5.81
CA LEU A 175 1.38 16.36 -4.53
C LEU A 175 0.53 16.80 -3.32
N GLY A 176 -0.30 17.84 -3.50
CA GLY A 176 -1.15 18.36 -2.43
C GLY A 176 -2.15 17.33 -1.91
N LYS A 177 -2.67 16.48 -2.79
CA LYS A 177 -3.66 15.45 -2.40
C LYS A 177 -3.11 14.41 -1.43
N ALA A 178 -1.82 14.14 -1.44
CA ALA A 178 -1.21 13.18 -0.54
C ALA A 178 -1.44 13.53 0.94
N ALA A 179 -1.46 14.81 1.28
CA ALA A 179 -1.62 15.27 2.67
C ALA A 179 -2.84 16.19 2.88
N GLN A 180 -3.68 16.42 1.86
CA GLN A 180 -4.82 17.33 1.94
C GLN A 180 -5.80 16.91 3.04
N ASN A 181 -6.09 17.81 3.98
CA ASN A 181 -6.99 17.56 5.09
C ASN A 181 -6.67 16.30 5.93
N LEU A 182 -5.40 15.89 5.98
CA LEU A 182 -4.95 14.76 6.78
C LEU A 182 -5.36 14.95 8.25
N GLY A 183 -5.92 13.89 8.85
CA GLY A 183 -6.45 13.94 10.22
C GLY A 183 -7.82 14.61 10.38
N LYS A 184 -8.40 15.18 9.31
CA LYS A 184 -9.74 15.80 9.31
C LYS A 184 -10.70 15.05 8.40
N VAL A 185 -10.23 14.59 7.25
CA VAL A 185 -10.99 13.77 6.31
C VAL A 185 -10.33 12.39 6.27
N TRP A 186 -11.12 11.36 6.42
CA TRP A 186 -10.68 9.97 6.41
C TRP A 186 -11.16 9.29 5.14
N GLU A 187 -10.25 9.02 4.21
CA GLU A 187 -10.55 8.32 2.95
C GLU A 187 -10.96 6.87 3.21
N THR A 188 -10.54 6.29 4.31
CA THR A 188 -10.99 4.97 4.80
C THR A 188 -12.51 4.86 4.87
N MET A 189 -13.23 5.94 5.13
CA MET A 189 -14.69 5.96 5.19
C MET A 189 -15.37 5.86 3.82
N ASN A 190 -14.61 6.02 2.74
CA ASN A 190 -15.08 5.94 1.35
C ASN A 190 -14.80 4.57 0.71
N ILE A 191 -14.38 3.59 1.50
CA ILE A 191 -14.18 2.21 1.05
C ILE A 191 -15.54 1.53 0.87
N ALA A 192 -15.71 0.85 -0.27
CA ALA A 192 -16.92 0.12 -0.60
C ALA A 192 -16.69 -1.39 -0.52
N VAL A 193 -17.66 -2.10 0.03
CA VAL A 193 -17.73 -3.56 0.04
C VAL A 193 -18.46 -4.03 -1.22
N LYS A 194 -17.89 -5.01 -1.92
CA LYS A 194 -18.52 -5.59 -3.12
C LYS A 194 -19.62 -6.57 -2.72
N PRO A 195 -20.79 -6.54 -3.38
CA PRO A 195 -21.87 -7.50 -3.12
C PRO A 195 -21.61 -8.87 -3.78
N TYR A 196 -20.72 -8.95 -4.77
CA TYR A 196 -20.30 -10.15 -5.49
C TYR A 196 -18.91 -9.95 -6.09
N PRO A 197 -18.18 -11.03 -6.44
CA PRO A 197 -16.87 -10.93 -7.08
C PRO A 197 -16.94 -10.19 -8.40
N SER A 198 -16.20 -9.12 -8.56
CA SER A 198 -16.12 -8.34 -9.80
C SER A 198 -14.87 -7.48 -9.84
N CYS A 199 -14.29 -7.34 -11.04
CA CYS A 199 -13.35 -6.27 -11.33
C CYS A 199 -14.15 -5.02 -11.70
N ARG A 200 -13.75 -3.87 -11.19
CA ARG A 200 -14.41 -2.59 -11.45
C ARG A 200 -13.63 -1.78 -12.45
#